data_6fae312e702dde02ab4867b1fbbca301
#
_entry.id   6fae312e702dde02ab4867b1fbbca301
#
_cell.length_a   1.000
_cell.length_b   1.000
_cell.length_c   1.000
_cell.angle_alpha   90.00
_cell.angle_beta   90.00
_cell.angle_gamma   90.00
#
_symmetry.space_group_name_H-M   'P 1'
#
loop_
_entity.id
_entity.type
_entity.pdbx_description
1 polymer ?
#
loop_
_entity_poly.entity_id
_entity_poly.type
_entity_poly.pdbx_seq_one_letter_code
_entity_poly.pdbx_strand_id
1 'polypeptide(L)'
;MLNGERNHLLDVYARKMATPYKLGKPVLTGSGIPGSFDSLAVDCPFVFFHQGKFHMLYVGFDGIGYQTALAVSTDLIHWEHKGVVLKRDQGGEWDSVGAAGTWILKDSNCIYDMPVLKKVNNKYWMVYHSYPNEGYEEGAAQMGLAWTEDENLLEWHRLPQ
;
A
#
# COMPACT_ATOMS: atom_id res chain seq x y z
N MET A 1 -29.13 -28.55 18.77
CA MET A 1 -29.34 -27.09 18.69
C MET A 1 -28.10 -26.31 18.26
N LEU A 2 -26.90 -26.67 18.67
CA LEU A 2 -25.66 -25.90 18.31
C LEU A 2 -25.25 -25.92 16.83
N ASN A 3 -25.63 -26.95 16.06
CA ASN A 3 -25.23 -27.04 14.63
C ASN A 3 -26.06 -26.13 13.70
N GLY A 4 -27.31 -25.83 14.05
CA GLY A 4 -28.17 -24.96 13.22
C GLY A 4 -27.77 -23.50 13.29
N GLU A 5 -27.43 -23.02 14.46
CA GLU A 5 -27.01 -21.61 14.65
C GLU A 5 -25.65 -21.33 14.00
N ARG A 6 -24.71 -22.28 14.10
CA ARG A 6 -23.40 -22.19 13.47
C ARG A 6 -23.49 -22.14 11.93
N ASN A 7 -24.37 -22.96 11.35
CA ASN A 7 -24.60 -22.95 9.90
C ASN A 7 -25.26 -21.66 9.44
N HIS A 8 -26.19 -21.11 10.19
CA HIS A 8 -26.84 -19.84 9.87
C HIS A 8 -25.83 -18.66 9.88
N LEU A 9 -24.95 -18.61 10.89
CA LEU A 9 -23.89 -17.59 10.94
C LEU A 9 -22.91 -17.70 9.74
N LEU A 10 -22.50 -18.92 9.39
CA LEU A 10 -21.63 -19.17 8.23
C LEU A 10 -22.29 -18.70 6.94
N ASP A 11 -23.59 -18.97 6.75
CA ASP A 11 -24.35 -18.53 5.58
C ASP A 11 -24.45 -17.00 5.50
N VAL A 12 -24.65 -16.32 6.63
CA VAL A 12 -24.70 -14.85 6.69
C VAL A 12 -23.35 -14.26 6.31
N TYR A 13 -22.23 -14.78 6.83
CA TYR A 13 -20.90 -14.30 6.49
C TYR A 13 -20.53 -14.62 5.03
N ALA A 14 -20.86 -15.83 4.56
CA ALA A 14 -20.62 -16.22 3.18
C ALA A 14 -21.35 -15.27 2.19
N ARG A 15 -22.61 -14.91 2.47
CA ARG A 15 -23.37 -13.95 1.65
C ARG A 15 -22.75 -12.56 1.68
N LYS A 16 -22.31 -12.06 2.84
CA LYS A 16 -21.64 -10.77 2.96
C LYS A 16 -20.32 -10.72 2.18
N MET A 17 -19.58 -11.81 2.14
CA MET A 17 -18.35 -11.93 1.37
C MET A 17 -18.61 -12.09 -0.14
N ALA A 18 -19.65 -12.83 -0.52
CA ALA A 18 -19.99 -13.09 -1.92
C ALA A 18 -20.60 -11.87 -2.64
N THR A 19 -21.22 -10.95 -1.89
CA THR A 19 -21.87 -9.75 -2.44
C THR A 19 -21.37 -8.48 -1.74
N PRO A 20 -20.06 -8.15 -1.82
CA PRO A 20 -19.55 -6.95 -1.20
C PRO A 20 -20.15 -5.71 -1.85
N TYR A 21 -20.51 -4.73 -1.05
CA TYR A 21 -20.89 -3.43 -1.58
C TYR A 21 -19.68 -2.79 -2.26
N LYS A 22 -19.85 -2.38 -3.51
CA LYS A 22 -18.84 -1.65 -4.27
C LYS A 22 -19.26 -0.19 -4.42
N LEU A 23 -18.36 0.72 -4.10
CA LEU A 23 -18.56 2.13 -4.42
C LEU A 23 -18.61 2.28 -5.94
N GLY A 24 -19.56 3.08 -6.45
CA GLY A 24 -19.79 3.24 -7.89
C GLY A 24 -18.71 4.04 -8.64
N LYS A 25 -17.67 4.50 -7.92
CA LYS A 25 -16.53 5.25 -8.49
C LYS A 25 -15.24 4.88 -7.76
N PRO A 26 -14.06 5.04 -8.41
CA PRO A 26 -12.78 4.92 -7.73
C PRO A 26 -12.64 5.93 -6.60
N VAL A 27 -11.93 5.57 -5.54
CA VAL A 27 -11.58 6.49 -4.44
C VAL A 27 -10.25 7.21 -4.70
N LEU A 28 -9.43 6.67 -5.61
CA LEU A 28 -8.14 7.21 -6.04
C LEU A 28 -7.90 6.83 -7.48
N THR A 29 -7.37 7.77 -8.28
CA THR A 29 -7.03 7.57 -9.68
C THR A 29 -5.67 8.20 -9.97
N GLY A 30 -5.02 7.79 -11.05
CA GLY A 30 -3.85 8.51 -11.55
C GLY A 30 -4.17 9.97 -11.84
N SER A 31 -3.17 10.83 -11.68
CA SER A 31 -3.35 12.29 -11.81
C SER A 31 -3.61 12.74 -13.25
N GLY A 32 -3.16 11.98 -14.24
CA GLY A 32 -3.16 12.40 -15.65
C GLY A 32 -2.22 13.58 -15.95
N ILE A 33 -1.42 14.01 -14.98
CA ILE A 33 -0.51 15.15 -15.12
C ILE A 33 0.83 14.65 -15.68
N PRO A 34 1.24 15.08 -16.88
CA PRO A 34 2.52 14.68 -17.44
C PRO A 34 3.71 14.97 -16.49
N GLY A 35 4.57 13.98 -16.27
CA GLY A 35 5.72 14.07 -15.38
C GLY A 35 5.42 13.82 -13.90
N SER A 36 4.16 13.67 -13.52
CA SER A 36 3.81 13.17 -12.18
C SER A 36 4.11 11.67 -12.08
N PHE A 37 4.50 11.22 -10.88
CA PHE A 37 4.81 9.80 -10.59
C PHE A 37 3.63 8.85 -10.86
N ASP A 38 2.42 9.37 -10.89
CA ASP A 38 1.14 8.67 -11.06
C ASP A 38 0.40 9.11 -12.33
N SER A 39 1.12 9.66 -13.31
CA SER A 39 0.51 10.27 -14.50
C SER A 39 -0.34 9.30 -15.33
N LEU A 40 -0.01 7.99 -15.33
CA LEU A 40 -0.70 6.99 -16.13
C LEU A 40 -1.63 6.10 -15.29
N ALA A 41 -1.21 5.69 -14.09
CA ALA A 41 -1.97 4.77 -13.28
C ALA A 41 -1.62 4.83 -11.79
N VAL A 42 -2.48 4.25 -10.96
CA VAL A 42 -2.23 3.93 -9.55
C VAL A 42 -2.59 2.49 -9.28
N ASP A 43 -1.86 1.82 -8.37
CA ASP A 43 -2.01 0.41 -8.09
C ASP A 43 -1.62 0.05 -6.65
N CYS A 44 -1.74 -1.25 -6.29
CA CYS A 44 -1.29 -1.85 -5.03
C CYS A 44 -1.72 -1.09 -3.77
N PRO A 45 -3.00 -0.79 -3.55
CA PRO A 45 -3.44 -0.10 -2.35
C PRO A 45 -3.26 -0.98 -1.12
N PHE A 46 -2.57 -0.47 -0.12
CA PHE A 46 -2.41 -1.12 1.18
C PHE A 46 -2.90 -0.19 2.29
N VAL A 47 -4.05 -0.51 2.89
CA VAL A 47 -4.70 0.33 3.89
C VAL A 47 -4.39 -0.16 5.31
N PHE A 48 -4.07 0.79 6.19
CA PHE A 48 -3.82 0.55 7.61
C PHE A 48 -4.32 1.73 8.47
N PHE A 49 -4.40 1.51 9.78
CA PHE A 49 -4.84 2.53 10.74
C PHE A 49 -3.66 3.01 11.57
N HIS A 50 -3.44 4.31 11.62
CA HIS A 50 -2.34 4.92 12.31
C HIS A 50 -2.74 6.32 12.82
N GLN A 51 -2.39 6.67 14.06
CA GLN A 51 -2.68 7.97 14.67
C GLN A 51 -4.14 8.45 14.50
N GLY A 52 -5.11 7.54 14.69
CA GLY A 52 -6.53 7.88 14.63
C GLY A 52 -7.11 8.07 13.23
N LYS A 53 -6.35 7.77 12.16
CA LYS A 53 -6.77 7.89 10.76
C LYS A 53 -6.43 6.65 9.95
N PHE A 54 -7.13 6.46 8.84
CA PHE A 54 -6.73 5.49 7.83
C PHE A 54 -5.63 6.08 6.96
N HIS A 55 -4.64 5.25 6.68
CA HIS A 55 -3.55 5.55 5.77
C HIS A 55 -3.56 4.53 4.65
N MET A 56 -3.19 4.93 3.45
CA MET A 56 -3.05 4.06 2.31
C MET A 56 -1.69 4.30 1.66
N LEU A 57 -0.84 3.27 1.65
CA LEU A 57 0.22 3.20 0.67
C LEU A 57 -0.39 2.81 -0.67
N TYR A 58 0.08 3.42 -1.73
CA TYR A 58 -0.25 3.05 -3.10
C TYR A 58 0.94 3.36 -3.99
N VAL A 59 1.00 2.73 -5.15
CA VAL A 59 2.03 3.01 -6.13
C VAL A 59 1.45 3.81 -7.29
N GLY A 60 2.22 4.76 -7.79
CA GLY A 60 1.94 5.46 -9.02
C GLY A 60 2.86 4.96 -10.13
N PHE A 61 2.34 4.96 -11.36
CA PHE A 61 3.06 4.59 -12.57
C PHE A 61 3.06 5.75 -13.57
N ASP A 62 4.23 6.09 -14.09
CA ASP A 62 4.46 7.22 -15.01
C ASP A 62 4.97 6.77 -16.39
N GLY A 63 4.99 5.47 -16.66
CA GLY A 63 5.52 4.89 -17.90
C GLY A 63 6.98 4.42 -17.78
N ILE A 64 7.69 4.84 -16.74
CA ILE A 64 9.06 4.41 -16.45
C ILE A 64 9.03 3.26 -15.44
N GLY A 65 8.39 3.48 -14.29
CA GLY A 65 8.27 2.49 -13.23
C GLY A 65 7.53 3.04 -12.02
N TYR A 66 7.43 2.23 -10.98
CA TYR A 66 6.64 2.58 -9.80
C TYR A 66 7.36 3.53 -8.84
N GLN A 67 6.59 4.36 -8.17
CA GLN A 67 7.00 5.06 -6.94
C GLN A 67 5.88 4.95 -5.91
N THR A 68 6.23 4.80 -4.64
CA THR A 68 5.25 4.64 -3.56
C THR A 68 4.86 5.98 -2.98
N ALA A 69 3.57 6.20 -2.81
CA ALA A 69 3.01 7.38 -2.18
C ALA A 69 2.12 7.01 -0.99
N LEU A 70 1.81 8.02 -0.18
CA LEU A 70 0.93 7.93 0.98
C LEU A 70 -0.29 8.83 0.78
N ALA A 71 -1.46 8.32 1.14
CA ALA A 71 -2.68 9.08 1.31
C ALA A 71 -3.31 8.82 2.68
N VAL A 72 -4.08 9.76 3.18
CA VAL A 72 -4.73 9.71 4.50
C VAL A 72 -6.22 10.00 4.38
N SER A 73 -7.03 9.28 5.16
CA SER A 73 -8.50 9.42 5.17
C SER A 73 -9.07 9.25 6.58
N THR A 74 -10.23 9.83 6.82
CA THR A 74 -11.05 9.59 8.03
C THR A 74 -12.24 8.69 7.77
N ASP A 75 -12.59 8.43 6.49
CA ASP A 75 -13.82 7.74 6.08
C ASP A 75 -13.63 6.64 5.02
N LEU A 76 -12.39 6.38 4.57
CA LEU A 76 -12.00 5.44 3.50
C LEU A 76 -12.51 5.81 2.10
N ILE A 77 -13.21 6.94 1.96
CA ILE A 77 -13.80 7.40 0.70
C ILE A 77 -13.05 8.62 0.17
N HIS A 78 -12.77 9.59 1.05
CA HIS A 78 -12.07 10.82 0.70
C HIS A 78 -10.61 10.72 1.17
N TRP A 79 -9.68 10.74 0.23
CA TRP A 79 -8.25 10.57 0.48
C TRP A 79 -7.48 11.86 0.20
N GLU A 80 -6.71 12.29 1.18
CA GLU A 80 -5.77 13.38 1.08
C GLU A 80 -4.38 12.84 0.73
N HIS A 81 -3.82 13.23 -0.42
CA HIS A 81 -2.49 12.84 -0.84
C HIS A 81 -1.41 13.51 0.01
N LYS A 82 -0.45 12.75 0.50
CA LYS A 82 0.69 13.24 1.28
C LYS A 82 1.99 13.31 0.48
N GLY A 83 2.00 12.76 -0.71
CA GLY A 83 3.14 12.74 -1.62
C GLY A 83 3.85 11.40 -1.70
N VAL A 84 4.93 11.38 -2.48
CA VAL A 84 5.78 10.21 -2.67
C VAL A 84 6.66 10.00 -1.44
N VAL A 85 6.59 8.80 -0.86
CA VAL A 85 7.33 8.42 0.35
C VAL A 85 8.50 7.49 0.07
N LEU A 86 8.45 6.71 -1.02
CA LEU A 86 9.58 5.92 -1.48
C LEU A 86 9.76 6.13 -3.00
N LYS A 87 10.76 6.94 -3.34
CA LYS A 87 11.11 7.25 -4.73
C LYS A 87 11.97 6.16 -5.34
N ARG A 88 12.02 6.08 -6.67
CA ARG A 88 13.07 5.37 -7.39
C ARG A 88 14.45 5.83 -6.92
N ASP A 89 15.39 4.92 -6.77
CA ASP A 89 16.77 5.29 -6.45
C ASP A 89 17.55 5.55 -7.74
N GLN A 90 18.01 6.78 -7.93
CA GLN A 90 18.78 7.15 -9.11
C GLN A 90 20.28 6.80 -9.00
N GLY A 91 20.67 6.10 -7.95
CA GLY A 91 22.05 5.69 -7.70
C GLY A 91 22.56 4.52 -8.56
N GLY A 92 21.74 3.97 -9.46
CA GLY A 92 22.10 2.84 -10.32
C GLY A 92 21.92 1.46 -9.67
N GLU A 93 21.30 1.42 -8.52
CA GLU A 93 20.97 0.19 -7.81
C GLU A 93 19.78 -0.55 -8.47
N TRP A 94 19.47 -1.74 -8.01
CA TRP A 94 18.45 -2.63 -8.55
C TRP A 94 17.01 -2.02 -8.53
N ASP A 95 16.77 -1.01 -7.71
CA ASP A 95 15.50 -0.30 -7.57
C ASP A 95 15.52 1.11 -8.20
N SER A 96 16.42 1.33 -9.15
CA SER A 96 16.55 2.59 -9.88
C SER A 96 15.39 2.89 -10.83
N VAL A 97 14.70 1.86 -11.31
CA VAL A 97 13.55 1.99 -12.21
C VAL A 97 12.23 2.07 -11.43
N GLY A 98 12.13 1.40 -10.28
CA GLY A 98 10.91 1.37 -9.51
C GLY A 98 11.13 1.15 -8.01
N ALA A 99 10.18 1.60 -7.21
CA ALA A 99 10.11 1.33 -5.77
C ALA A 99 8.64 1.22 -5.36
N ALA A 100 8.10 -0.01 -5.43
CA ALA A 100 6.71 -0.31 -5.14
C ALA A 100 6.55 -0.88 -3.73
N GLY A 101 6.25 -0.02 -2.75
CA GLY A 101 5.95 -0.42 -1.37
C GLY A 101 4.54 -0.98 -1.28
N THR A 102 4.45 -2.26 -1.01
CA THR A 102 3.20 -3.00 -1.06
C THR A 102 2.73 -3.51 0.30
N TRP A 103 3.55 -3.40 1.33
CA TRP A 103 3.20 -3.91 2.64
C TRP A 103 4.02 -3.25 3.76
N ILE A 104 3.35 -2.90 4.87
CA ILE A 104 3.98 -2.47 6.13
C ILE A 104 3.65 -3.49 7.22
N LEU A 105 4.59 -3.74 8.13
CA LEU A 105 4.41 -4.66 9.24
C LEU A 105 3.27 -4.19 10.15
N LYS A 106 2.26 -5.05 10.30
CA LYS A 106 1.09 -4.85 11.17
C LYS A 106 1.19 -5.68 12.44
N ASP A 107 0.44 -5.30 13.45
CA ASP A 107 0.36 -6.03 14.71
C ASP A 107 -0.41 -7.35 14.57
N SER A 108 -1.46 -7.36 13.72
CA SER A 108 -2.26 -8.54 13.41
C SER A 108 -2.54 -8.66 11.91
N ASN A 109 -2.60 -9.89 11.41
CA ASN A 109 -3.08 -10.22 10.07
C ASN A 109 -4.52 -10.75 10.07
N CYS A 110 -5.19 -10.77 11.23
CA CYS A 110 -6.58 -11.14 11.31
C CYS A 110 -7.45 -10.08 10.63
N ILE A 111 -8.34 -10.50 9.74
CA ILE A 111 -9.23 -9.60 8.99
C ILE A 111 -10.29 -8.90 9.85
N TYR A 112 -10.48 -9.35 11.08
CA TYR A 112 -11.42 -8.74 12.04
C TYR A 112 -10.76 -7.71 12.93
N ASP A 113 -9.42 -7.63 12.92
CA ASP A 113 -8.67 -6.67 13.72
C ASP A 113 -8.46 -5.38 12.93
N MET A 114 -8.41 -4.26 13.64
CA MET A 114 -7.95 -3.01 13.05
C MET A 114 -6.50 -3.19 12.59
N PRO A 115 -6.16 -2.88 11.33
CA PRO A 115 -4.82 -3.09 10.77
C PRO A 115 -3.83 -2.03 11.30
N VAL A 116 -3.49 -2.10 12.58
CA VAL A 116 -2.55 -1.18 13.26
C VAL A 116 -1.12 -1.57 12.96
N LEU A 117 -0.24 -0.59 12.79
CA LEU A 117 1.16 -0.81 12.53
C LEU A 117 1.91 -1.31 13.76
N LYS A 118 2.91 -2.15 13.52
CA LYS A 118 3.83 -2.68 14.53
C LYS A 118 5.24 -2.15 14.32
N LYS A 119 5.86 -1.70 15.42
CA LYS A 119 7.29 -1.39 15.44
C LYS A 119 8.12 -2.61 15.84
N VAL A 120 9.26 -2.76 15.20
CA VAL A 120 10.35 -3.65 15.62
C VAL A 120 11.62 -2.82 15.70
N ASN A 121 12.31 -2.87 16.86
CA ASN A 121 13.48 -2.03 17.17
C ASN A 121 13.18 -0.53 16.96
N ASN A 122 12.02 -0.07 17.44
CA ASN A 122 11.51 1.30 17.30
C ASN A 122 11.30 1.81 15.88
N LYS A 123 11.25 0.91 14.89
CA LYS A 123 11.09 1.24 13.46
C LYS A 123 9.82 0.61 12.92
N TYR A 124 9.15 1.32 12.01
CA TYR A 124 8.18 0.74 11.08
C TYR A 124 8.94 0.15 9.90
N TRP A 125 8.45 -0.95 9.35
CA TRP A 125 9.10 -1.72 8.30
C TRP A 125 8.17 -1.89 7.11
N MET A 126 8.69 -1.60 5.92
CA MET A 126 8.00 -1.75 4.63
C MET A 126 8.75 -2.76 3.77
N VAL A 127 8.02 -3.66 3.14
CA VAL A 127 8.50 -4.46 2.02
C VAL A 127 8.15 -3.74 0.74
N TYR A 128 9.11 -3.62 -0.16
CA TYR A 128 8.89 -3.06 -1.49
C TYR A 128 9.53 -3.95 -2.56
N HIS A 129 9.08 -3.81 -3.78
CA HIS A 129 9.68 -4.51 -4.92
C HIS A 129 10.02 -3.52 -6.04
N SER A 130 10.87 -3.96 -6.95
CA SER A 130 11.22 -3.26 -8.16
C SER A 130 11.41 -4.23 -9.32
N TYR A 131 11.26 -3.71 -10.52
CA TYR A 131 11.59 -4.39 -11.77
C TYR A 131 12.83 -3.73 -12.38
N PRO A 132 13.71 -4.51 -13.05
CA PRO A 132 14.99 -3.99 -13.53
C PRO A 132 14.90 -3.12 -14.78
N ASN A 133 13.81 -3.21 -15.54
CA ASN A 133 13.64 -2.51 -16.81
C ASN A 133 12.51 -1.50 -16.74
N GLU A 134 12.61 -0.45 -17.56
CA GLU A 134 11.53 0.53 -17.72
C GLU A 134 10.29 -0.12 -18.33
N GLY A 135 9.12 0.33 -17.90
CA GLY A 135 7.83 -0.18 -18.34
C GLY A 135 6.99 -0.74 -17.21
N TYR A 136 5.89 -1.38 -17.58
CA TYR A 136 4.97 -1.99 -16.64
C TYR A 136 5.44 -3.42 -16.31
N GLU A 137 6.06 -3.58 -15.12
CA GLU A 137 6.50 -4.89 -14.59
C GLU A 137 7.47 -5.65 -15.51
N GLU A 138 8.44 -4.92 -16.07
CA GLU A 138 9.36 -5.50 -17.05
C GLU A 138 10.59 -6.14 -16.39
N GLY A 139 10.73 -7.46 -16.58
CA GLY A 139 11.82 -8.26 -16.09
C GLY A 139 11.56 -8.97 -14.77
N ALA A 140 12.60 -9.51 -14.13
CA ALA A 140 12.49 -10.27 -12.89
C ALA A 140 12.43 -9.33 -11.68
N ALA A 141 11.30 -9.33 -10.97
CA ALA A 141 11.14 -8.55 -9.75
C ALA A 141 12.14 -8.95 -8.66
N GLN A 142 12.61 -7.95 -7.94
CA GLN A 142 13.44 -8.08 -6.74
C GLN A 142 12.74 -7.41 -5.57
N MET A 143 13.05 -7.83 -4.33
CA MET A 143 12.43 -7.29 -3.12
C MET A 143 13.47 -6.67 -2.21
N GLY A 144 13.10 -5.58 -1.57
CA GLY A 144 13.88 -4.89 -0.56
C GLY A 144 13.06 -4.53 0.66
N LEU A 145 13.77 -4.04 1.66
CA LEU A 145 13.20 -3.53 2.89
C LEU A 145 13.49 -2.03 3.02
N ALA A 146 12.50 -1.29 3.46
CA ALA A 146 12.67 0.08 3.92
C ALA A 146 12.14 0.21 5.35
N TRP A 147 12.67 1.17 6.09
CA TRP A 147 12.28 1.43 7.46
C TRP A 147 12.14 2.93 7.72
N THR A 148 11.35 3.28 8.73
CA THR A 148 11.25 4.66 9.22
C THR A 148 11.05 4.70 10.74
N GLU A 149 11.54 5.76 11.37
CA GLU A 149 11.22 6.17 12.74
C GLU A 149 10.24 7.37 12.74
N ASP A 150 9.98 7.95 11.55
CA ASP A 150 9.03 9.05 11.40
C ASP A 150 7.61 8.60 11.65
N GLU A 151 6.99 9.16 12.68
CA GLU A 151 5.58 8.86 13.04
C GLU A 151 4.58 9.33 11.97
N ASN A 152 4.98 10.25 11.08
CA ASN A 152 4.15 10.68 9.96
C ASN A 152 4.30 9.78 8.73
N LEU A 153 5.25 8.85 8.74
CA LEU A 153 5.52 7.87 7.67
C LEU A 153 5.90 8.52 6.33
N LEU A 154 6.50 9.71 6.34
CA LEU A 154 6.86 10.45 5.14
C LEU A 154 8.31 10.22 4.72
N GLU A 155 9.21 9.92 5.66
CA GLU A 155 10.64 9.72 5.41
C GLU A 155 11.02 8.27 5.60
N TRP A 156 11.40 7.59 4.51
CA TRP A 156 11.76 6.17 4.52
C TRP A 156 13.21 5.97 4.10
N HIS A 157 13.88 5.07 4.79
CA HIS A 157 15.27 4.68 4.54
C HIS A 157 15.31 3.25 4.02
N ARG A 158 16.02 3.04 2.92
CA ARG A 158 16.30 1.69 2.42
C ARG A 158 17.25 0.96 3.37
N LEU A 159 17.05 -0.34 3.53
CA LEU A 159 18.04 -1.17 4.19
C LEU A 159 19.23 -1.32 3.23
N PRO A 160 20.47 -0.99 3.64
CA PRO A 160 21.64 -1.22 2.80
C PRO A 160 21.79 -2.70 2.45
N GLN A 161 22.21 -2.98 1.23
CA GLN A 161 22.55 -4.33 0.78
C GLN A 161 23.87 -4.79 1.36
#